data_23072772733679e7ff03de4e0db4f5be
#
_entry.id   23072772733679e7ff03de4e0db4f5be
#
_cell.length_a   1.000
_cell.length_b   1.000
_cell.length_c   1.000
_cell.angle_alpha   90.00
_cell.angle_beta   90.00
_cell.angle_gamma   90.00
#
_symmetry.space_group_name_H-M   'P 1'
#
loop_
_entity.id
_entity.type
_entity.pdbx_description
1 polymer ?
#
loop_
_entity_poly.entity_id
_entity_poly.type
_entity_poly.pdbx_seq_one_letter_code
_entity_poly.pdbx_strand_id
1 'polypeptide(L)'
;MSHWDRFQKHFVRYSNLGFSIDISRMAFEDDIFSKMAPRIESAYKAMIELEAGAIANPDEQRMVGHYWLRNARLAPNDALQHEISETLAATLKFAADVHAGVIKAANGQKFTRVLVVGIGGSALGPQLVAHAITPANPPLAISFLDNTDPDGIDRVMAQIGDELATTLTIVISKSGGTKETRNGMLEAETAYKAAGLDFAKHAVAVTGVGSELDKHSTAQGWLTRFPMWDWVGGRTSLMSAVGTLAAALQGVDVLQFLAGAAAMDVETRQRPAIENAAMLLALMWHQAGKGQGLKDMVVLPYKDRLVLFSKYLQQLVMESLGKEHDLNGAVVNQGIAVYGNKGSTDQHAYVQQLRDGVNNFFVTFIEVAKSRDTASLEVDPGFTTGDYLQGFLRGTRKALAEKGRESITLTIPELNAFTLGMLIGLFERAVSFYASLVNINAYHQPGVEAGKKAATDFLTQLAKVRAALTDTGRTADEV
;
A
#
# COMPACT_ATOMS: atom_id res chain seq x y z
N MET A 1 13.90 -36.11 -1.30
CA MET A 1 13.58 -35.34 -2.52
C MET A 1 14.72 -34.35 -2.78
N SER A 2 15.29 -34.31 -4.00
CA SER A 2 16.33 -33.34 -4.32
C SER A 2 15.76 -31.90 -4.33
N HIS A 3 16.64 -30.88 -4.25
CA HIS A 3 16.18 -29.49 -4.39
C HIS A 3 15.49 -29.22 -5.73
N TRP A 4 15.92 -29.91 -6.78
CA TRP A 4 15.34 -29.78 -8.11
C TRP A 4 13.92 -30.39 -8.17
N ASP A 5 13.73 -31.60 -7.64
CA ASP A 5 12.41 -32.25 -7.59
C ASP A 5 11.42 -31.39 -6.78
N ARG A 6 11.91 -30.83 -5.65
CA ARG A 6 11.10 -29.95 -4.80
C ARG A 6 10.73 -28.66 -5.53
N PHE A 7 11.67 -28.06 -6.26
CA PHE A 7 11.40 -26.88 -7.10
C PHE A 7 10.36 -27.22 -8.17
N GLN A 8 10.52 -28.29 -8.93
CA GLN A 8 9.55 -28.70 -9.94
C GLN A 8 8.12 -28.90 -9.37
N LYS A 9 8.04 -29.43 -8.16
CA LYS A 9 6.74 -29.69 -7.48
C LYS A 9 6.07 -28.44 -6.95
N HIS A 10 6.84 -27.43 -6.53
CA HIS A 10 6.35 -26.26 -5.79
C HIS A 10 6.65 -24.94 -6.48
N PHE A 11 6.88 -24.97 -7.78
CA PHE A 11 6.98 -23.81 -8.66
C PHE A 11 5.69 -23.67 -9.47
N VAL A 12 5.01 -22.52 -9.32
CA VAL A 12 3.79 -22.22 -10.06
C VAL A 12 4.04 -21.05 -10.98
N ARG A 13 3.59 -21.18 -12.24
CA ARG A 13 3.76 -20.15 -13.26
C ARG A 13 2.40 -19.80 -13.91
N TYR A 14 2.12 -18.51 -13.99
CA TYR A 14 1.02 -17.94 -14.78
C TYR A 14 1.61 -17.39 -16.08
N SER A 15 1.64 -18.23 -17.12
CA SER A 15 2.34 -17.90 -18.37
C SER A 15 1.75 -16.68 -19.07
N ASN A 16 0.42 -16.50 -18.99
CA ASN A 16 -0.30 -15.35 -19.53
C ASN A 16 0.05 -14.02 -18.84
N LEU A 17 0.55 -14.06 -17.59
CA LEU A 17 0.98 -12.90 -16.82
C LEU A 17 2.50 -12.73 -16.78
N GLY A 18 3.25 -13.71 -17.24
CA GLY A 18 4.71 -13.77 -17.05
C GLY A 18 5.12 -13.88 -15.58
N PHE A 19 4.17 -14.21 -14.69
CA PHE A 19 4.35 -14.28 -13.24
C PHE A 19 4.71 -15.71 -12.80
N SER A 20 5.55 -15.84 -11.79
CA SER A 20 5.73 -17.11 -11.08
C SER A 20 5.98 -16.94 -9.58
N ILE A 21 5.66 -18.00 -8.84
CA ILE A 21 5.95 -18.15 -7.42
C ILE A 21 6.67 -19.45 -7.18
N ASP A 22 7.77 -19.40 -6.42
CA ASP A 22 8.55 -20.54 -5.94
C ASP A 22 8.48 -20.59 -4.41
N ILE A 23 7.85 -21.61 -3.86
CA ILE A 23 7.78 -21.89 -2.42
C ILE A 23 8.66 -23.09 -2.02
N SER A 24 9.47 -23.62 -2.93
CA SER A 24 10.26 -24.85 -2.70
C SER A 24 11.25 -24.73 -1.54
N ARG A 25 11.60 -23.50 -1.15
CA ARG A 25 12.54 -23.20 -0.06
C ARG A 25 11.87 -22.91 1.28
N MET A 26 10.55 -23.05 1.36
CA MET A 26 9.81 -23.01 2.62
C MET A 26 9.83 -24.37 3.29
N ALA A 27 9.85 -24.38 4.63
CA ALA A 27 9.83 -25.62 5.41
C ALA A 27 8.36 -26.05 5.66
N PHE A 28 7.88 -27.00 4.90
CA PHE A 28 6.55 -27.60 5.06
C PHE A 28 6.54 -29.05 4.58
N GLU A 29 5.60 -29.82 5.12
CA GLU A 29 5.34 -31.20 4.72
C GLU A 29 4.40 -31.26 3.51
N ASP A 30 4.56 -32.26 2.65
CA ASP A 30 3.80 -32.39 1.40
C ASP A 30 2.27 -32.55 1.63
N ASP A 31 1.86 -32.97 2.80
CA ASP A 31 0.46 -33.16 3.19
C ASP A 31 -0.22 -31.88 3.76
N ILE A 32 0.47 -30.73 3.77
CA ILE A 32 -0.07 -29.48 4.28
C ILE A 32 -1.41 -29.12 3.62
N PHE A 33 -1.53 -29.35 2.30
CA PHE A 33 -2.75 -29.02 1.57
C PHE A 33 -3.94 -29.87 2.03
N SER A 34 -3.73 -31.16 2.30
CA SER A 34 -4.77 -32.03 2.84
C SER A 34 -5.08 -31.75 4.31
N LYS A 35 -4.07 -31.49 5.13
CA LYS A 35 -4.27 -31.09 6.54
C LYS A 35 -5.03 -29.77 6.68
N MET A 36 -4.79 -28.83 5.79
CA MET A 36 -5.42 -27.50 5.79
C MET A 36 -6.70 -27.43 4.94
N ALA A 37 -7.11 -28.51 4.25
CA ALA A 37 -8.22 -28.49 3.32
C ALA A 37 -9.51 -27.85 3.87
N PRO A 38 -9.99 -28.16 5.09
CA PRO A 38 -11.21 -27.53 5.61
C PRO A 38 -11.08 -26.01 5.78
N ARG A 39 -9.90 -25.51 6.21
CA ARG A 39 -9.64 -24.08 6.37
C ARG A 39 -9.49 -23.39 5.01
N ILE A 40 -8.87 -24.06 4.04
CA ILE A 40 -8.74 -23.59 2.66
C ILE A 40 -10.12 -23.41 2.03
N GLU A 41 -10.99 -24.40 2.15
CA GLU A 41 -12.38 -24.36 1.63
C GLU A 41 -13.16 -23.21 2.29
N SER A 42 -13.04 -23.07 3.61
CA SER A 42 -13.65 -21.95 4.34
C SER A 42 -13.13 -20.59 3.85
N ALA A 43 -11.83 -20.45 3.59
CA ALA A 43 -11.24 -19.22 3.09
C ALA A 43 -11.71 -18.88 1.67
N TYR A 44 -11.83 -19.85 0.78
CA TYR A 44 -12.42 -19.63 -0.56
C TYR A 44 -13.89 -19.21 -0.45
N LYS A 45 -14.68 -19.89 0.39
CA LYS A 45 -16.08 -19.53 0.62
C LYS A 45 -16.21 -18.09 1.13
N ALA A 46 -15.42 -17.73 2.15
CA ALA A 46 -15.40 -16.38 2.71
C ALA A 46 -15.05 -15.31 1.65
N MET A 47 -14.13 -15.62 0.75
CA MET A 47 -13.77 -14.71 -0.34
C MET A 47 -14.89 -14.56 -1.39
N ILE A 48 -15.58 -15.64 -1.73
CA ILE A 48 -16.74 -15.59 -2.64
C ILE A 48 -17.86 -14.74 -2.03
N GLU A 49 -18.17 -14.94 -0.75
CA GLU A 49 -19.18 -14.16 -0.03
C GLU A 49 -18.79 -12.67 0.07
N LEU A 50 -17.51 -12.38 0.38
CA LEU A 50 -16.98 -11.03 0.44
C LEU A 50 -17.11 -10.31 -0.91
N GLU A 51 -16.65 -10.93 -2.01
CA GLU A 51 -16.74 -10.33 -3.34
C GLU A 51 -18.19 -10.17 -3.82
N ALA A 52 -19.13 -11.00 -3.31
CA ALA A 52 -20.57 -10.88 -3.53
C ALA A 52 -21.24 -9.77 -2.67
N GLY A 53 -20.50 -9.08 -1.82
CA GLY A 53 -21.02 -7.96 -1.02
C GLY A 53 -21.53 -8.33 0.36
N ALA A 54 -21.12 -9.48 0.91
CA ALA A 54 -21.41 -9.79 2.31
C ALA A 54 -20.75 -8.79 3.28
N ILE A 55 -21.31 -8.67 4.49
CA ILE A 55 -20.71 -7.88 5.58
C ILE A 55 -19.48 -8.64 6.10
N ALA A 56 -18.32 -8.42 5.46
CA ALA A 56 -17.07 -9.08 5.80
C ALA A 56 -16.27 -8.33 6.89
N ASN A 57 -16.69 -7.12 7.26
CA ASN A 57 -16.20 -6.37 8.42
C ASN A 57 -17.33 -6.26 9.45
N PRO A 58 -17.55 -7.29 10.30
CA PRO A 58 -18.67 -7.32 11.24
C PRO A 58 -18.56 -6.26 12.34
N ASP A 59 -17.34 -5.87 12.73
CA ASP A 59 -17.12 -4.88 13.81
C ASP A 59 -17.61 -3.47 13.41
N GLU A 60 -17.52 -3.13 12.13
CA GLU A 60 -17.97 -1.83 11.59
C GLU A 60 -19.26 -1.96 10.75
N GLN A 61 -19.84 -3.17 10.65
CA GLN A 61 -21.05 -3.47 9.86
C GLN A 61 -20.91 -3.04 8.38
N ARG A 62 -19.77 -3.35 7.75
CA ARG A 62 -19.43 -2.89 6.39
C ARG A 62 -19.13 -4.04 5.44
N MET A 63 -19.50 -3.86 4.19
CA MET A 63 -18.95 -4.62 3.07
C MET A 63 -17.45 -4.33 2.91
N VAL A 64 -16.76 -5.20 2.18
CA VAL A 64 -15.34 -5.04 1.81
C VAL A 64 -15.22 -5.17 0.30
N GLY A 65 -15.14 -4.03 -0.38
CA GLY A 65 -15.31 -3.96 -1.84
C GLY A 65 -14.08 -3.48 -2.62
N HIS A 66 -12.90 -3.40 -2.01
CA HIS A 66 -11.71 -2.93 -2.73
C HIS A 66 -11.37 -3.79 -3.96
N TYR A 67 -11.81 -5.04 -4.04
CA TYR A 67 -11.68 -5.89 -5.22
C TYR A 67 -12.50 -5.39 -6.42
N TRP A 68 -13.62 -4.67 -6.18
CA TRP A 68 -14.46 -4.12 -7.26
C TRP A 68 -13.82 -2.94 -7.95
N LEU A 69 -12.89 -2.23 -7.29
CA LEU A 69 -12.22 -1.04 -7.83
C LEU A 69 -11.44 -1.32 -9.13
N ARG A 70 -10.98 -2.55 -9.32
CA ARG A 70 -10.25 -2.97 -10.52
C ARG A 70 -11.12 -3.71 -11.56
N ASN A 71 -12.35 -4.03 -11.18
CA ASN A 71 -13.38 -4.55 -12.08
C ASN A 71 -14.77 -4.25 -11.50
N ALA A 72 -15.32 -3.10 -11.84
CA ALA A 72 -16.59 -2.62 -11.31
C ALA A 72 -17.77 -3.59 -11.54
N ARG A 73 -17.71 -4.43 -12.60
CA ARG A 73 -18.75 -5.42 -12.90
C ARG A 73 -18.92 -6.51 -11.84
N LEU A 74 -17.94 -6.65 -10.94
CA LEU A 74 -17.98 -7.58 -9.81
C LEU A 74 -18.72 -6.98 -8.60
N ALA A 75 -18.99 -5.69 -8.57
CA ALA A 75 -19.75 -5.07 -7.49
C ALA A 75 -21.18 -5.62 -7.44
N PRO A 76 -21.78 -5.78 -6.24
CA PRO A 76 -22.98 -6.57 -6.02
C PRO A 76 -24.26 -6.00 -6.63
N ASN A 77 -24.25 -4.76 -7.11
CA ASN A 77 -25.41 -4.13 -7.76
C ASN A 77 -24.99 -3.05 -8.75
N ASP A 78 -25.90 -2.70 -9.65
CA ASP A 78 -25.68 -1.77 -10.75
C ASP A 78 -25.31 -0.35 -10.24
N ALA A 79 -25.84 0.08 -9.11
CA ALA A 79 -25.55 1.41 -8.54
C ALA A 79 -24.06 1.52 -8.16
N LEU A 80 -23.52 0.54 -7.47
CA LEU A 80 -22.08 0.49 -7.13
C LEU A 80 -21.20 0.34 -8.37
N GLN A 81 -21.61 -0.48 -9.34
CA GLN A 81 -20.89 -0.64 -10.61
C GLN A 81 -20.79 0.69 -11.37
N HIS A 82 -21.90 1.42 -11.43
CA HIS A 82 -21.95 2.74 -12.05
C HIS A 82 -21.09 3.75 -11.31
N GLU A 83 -21.25 3.86 -10.00
CA GLU A 83 -20.51 4.80 -9.16
C GLU A 83 -18.98 4.60 -9.25
N ILE A 84 -18.49 3.35 -9.21
CA ILE A 84 -17.07 3.02 -9.40
C ILE A 84 -16.58 3.45 -10.78
N SER A 85 -17.35 3.12 -11.82
CA SER A 85 -16.98 3.41 -13.21
C SER A 85 -16.96 4.92 -13.49
N GLU A 86 -17.97 5.66 -13.02
CA GLU A 86 -18.06 7.11 -13.18
C GLU A 86 -16.95 7.82 -12.40
N THR A 87 -16.65 7.36 -11.19
CA THR A 87 -15.56 7.95 -10.40
C THR A 87 -14.20 7.76 -11.08
N LEU A 88 -13.93 6.58 -11.63
CA LEU A 88 -12.70 6.34 -12.39
C LEU A 88 -12.65 7.21 -13.64
N ALA A 89 -13.73 7.29 -14.41
CA ALA A 89 -13.82 8.14 -15.60
C ALA A 89 -13.60 9.62 -15.26
N ALA A 90 -14.24 10.12 -14.20
CA ALA A 90 -14.07 11.48 -13.71
C ALA A 90 -12.63 11.77 -13.27
N THR A 91 -11.99 10.81 -12.58
CA THR A 91 -10.58 10.91 -12.16
C THR A 91 -9.64 11.04 -13.36
N LEU A 92 -9.80 10.17 -14.36
CA LEU A 92 -8.98 10.20 -15.57
C LEU A 92 -9.23 11.46 -16.41
N LYS A 93 -10.50 11.88 -16.53
CA LYS A 93 -10.86 13.12 -17.21
C LYS A 93 -10.25 14.34 -16.52
N PHE A 94 -10.32 14.43 -15.20
CA PHE A 94 -9.72 15.54 -14.46
C PHE A 94 -8.21 15.64 -14.72
N ALA A 95 -7.49 14.52 -14.67
CA ALA A 95 -6.06 14.49 -14.97
C ALA A 95 -5.78 14.91 -16.41
N ALA A 96 -6.55 14.45 -17.38
CA ALA A 96 -6.42 14.86 -18.79
C ALA A 96 -6.68 16.36 -18.99
N ASP A 97 -7.70 16.92 -18.32
CA ASP A 97 -8.02 18.35 -18.37
C ASP A 97 -6.90 19.22 -17.75
N VAL A 98 -6.26 18.75 -16.67
CA VAL A 98 -5.08 19.38 -16.07
C VAL A 98 -3.89 19.35 -17.05
N HIS A 99 -3.58 18.21 -17.63
CA HIS A 99 -2.48 18.06 -18.60
C HIS A 99 -2.69 18.93 -19.85
N ALA A 100 -3.92 18.98 -20.36
CA ALA A 100 -4.28 19.82 -21.51
C ALA A 100 -4.23 21.32 -21.16
N GLY A 101 -4.29 21.68 -19.86
CA GLY A 101 -4.39 23.06 -19.42
C GLY A 101 -5.80 23.64 -19.59
N VAL A 102 -6.82 22.79 -19.57
CA VAL A 102 -8.22 23.19 -19.43
C VAL A 102 -8.46 23.63 -17.99
N ILE A 103 -7.96 22.84 -17.03
CA ILE A 103 -7.89 23.22 -15.62
C ILE A 103 -6.49 23.80 -15.36
N LYS A 104 -6.45 25.03 -14.84
CA LYS A 104 -5.22 25.80 -14.62
C LYS A 104 -5.16 26.35 -13.20
N ALA A 105 -3.95 26.68 -12.78
CA ALA A 105 -3.70 27.45 -11.58
C ALA A 105 -4.33 28.86 -11.64
N ALA A 106 -4.50 29.50 -10.49
CA ALA A 106 -5.12 30.82 -10.39
C ALA A 106 -4.44 31.92 -11.24
N ASN A 107 -3.12 31.75 -11.48
CA ASN A 107 -2.32 32.65 -12.34
C ASN A 107 -2.48 32.38 -13.84
N GLY A 108 -3.34 31.44 -14.25
CA GLY A 108 -3.57 31.04 -15.64
C GLY A 108 -2.52 30.09 -16.24
N GLN A 109 -1.50 29.69 -15.49
CA GLN A 109 -0.49 28.73 -15.91
C GLN A 109 -1.00 27.30 -15.73
N LYS A 110 -0.38 26.33 -16.44
CA LYS A 110 -0.62 24.91 -16.20
C LYS A 110 -0.06 24.52 -14.83
N PHE A 111 -0.70 23.56 -14.20
CA PHE A 111 -0.11 22.89 -13.04
C PHE A 111 1.13 22.09 -13.47
N THR A 112 2.19 22.17 -12.66
CA THR A 112 3.47 21.48 -12.87
C THR A 112 3.81 20.52 -11.74
N ARG A 113 3.11 20.63 -10.62
CA ARG A 113 3.35 19.83 -9.42
C ARG A 113 2.04 19.41 -8.76
N VAL A 114 2.09 18.28 -8.05
CA VAL A 114 1.05 17.80 -7.14
C VAL A 114 1.61 17.75 -5.73
N LEU A 115 0.89 18.32 -4.77
CA LEU A 115 1.10 18.13 -3.33
C LEU A 115 -0.01 17.23 -2.80
N VAL A 116 0.34 16.05 -2.29
CA VAL A 116 -0.60 15.15 -1.64
C VAL A 116 -0.53 15.36 -0.13
N VAL A 117 -1.66 15.67 0.49
CA VAL A 117 -1.81 15.81 1.94
C VAL A 117 -2.66 14.65 2.44
N GLY A 118 -2.05 13.69 3.14
CA GLY A 118 -2.72 12.48 3.61
C GLY A 118 -1.78 11.58 4.38
N ILE A 119 -2.29 10.70 5.23
CA ILE A 119 -1.50 9.80 6.07
C ILE A 119 -1.96 8.34 5.91
N GLY A 120 -1.11 7.38 6.25
CA GLY A 120 -1.41 5.95 6.17
C GLY A 120 -1.78 5.53 4.76
N GLY A 121 -2.95 4.94 4.56
CA GLY A 121 -3.44 4.50 3.25
C GLY A 121 -3.58 5.61 2.23
N SER A 122 -3.73 6.86 2.69
CA SER A 122 -3.80 8.04 1.82
C SER A 122 -2.42 8.53 1.32
N ALA A 123 -1.32 7.97 1.86
CA ALA A 123 0.05 8.33 1.49
C ALA A 123 0.89 7.14 1.03
N LEU A 124 0.93 6.03 1.78
CA LEU A 124 1.87 4.93 1.55
C LEU A 124 1.70 4.27 0.17
N GLY A 125 0.47 4.02 -0.24
CA GLY A 125 0.18 3.49 -1.57
C GLY A 125 0.54 4.48 -2.70
N PRO A 126 0.05 5.73 -2.65
CA PRO A 126 0.45 6.78 -3.60
C PRO A 126 1.97 6.99 -3.68
N GLN A 127 2.71 6.98 -2.56
CA GLN A 127 4.18 7.05 -2.53
C GLN A 127 4.83 5.86 -3.27
N LEU A 128 4.32 4.64 -3.03
CA LEU A 128 4.81 3.46 -3.73
C LEU A 128 4.62 3.60 -5.24
N VAL A 129 3.43 3.97 -5.70
CA VAL A 129 3.12 4.14 -7.14
C VAL A 129 4.02 5.22 -7.74
N ALA A 130 4.12 6.38 -7.08
CA ALA A 130 4.97 7.49 -7.50
C ALA A 130 6.43 7.07 -7.67
N HIS A 131 6.97 6.31 -6.72
CA HIS A 131 8.36 5.84 -6.78
C HIS A 131 8.57 4.71 -7.80
N ALA A 132 7.61 3.77 -7.89
CA ALA A 132 7.79 2.54 -8.65
C ALA A 132 7.58 2.71 -10.15
N ILE A 133 6.55 3.44 -10.59
CA ILE A 133 6.08 3.38 -11.97
C ILE A 133 5.82 4.76 -12.63
N THR A 134 6.10 5.85 -11.94
CA THR A 134 6.04 7.17 -12.56
C THR A 134 7.07 7.26 -13.70
N PRO A 135 6.72 7.86 -14.86
CA PRO A 135 7.66 8.13 -15.94
C PRO A 135 8.86 8.96 -15.47
N ALA A 136 10.00 8.86 -16.17
CA ALA A 136 11.18 9.63 -15.83
C ALA A 136 10.96 11.16 -15.93
N ASN A 137 10.07 11.59 -16.83
CA ASN A 137 9.65 12.98 -16.98
C ASN A 137 8.14 13.06 -16.80
N PRO A 138 7.65 13.09 -15.55
CA PRO A 138 6.21 13.13 -15.29
C PRO A 138 5.62 14.48 -15.70
N PRO A 139 4.35 14.52 -16.19
CA PRO A 139 3.65 15.76 -16.45
C PRO A 139 3.60 16.70 -15.23
N LEU A 140 3.39 16.13 -14.04
CA LEU A 140 3.46 16.84 -12.76
C LEU A 140 4.41 16.10 -11.81
N ALA A 141 5.35 16.85 -11.22
CA ALA A 141 6.16 16.35 -10.09
C ALA A 141 5.28 16.17 -8.84
N ILE A 142 5.67 15.29 -7.91
CA ILE A 142 4.87 15.04 -6.71
C ILE A 142 5.64 15.29 -5.43
N SER A 143 4.94 15.80 -4.43
CA SER A 143 5.39 15.94 -3.04
C SER A 143 4.32 15.46 -2.09
N PHE A 144 4.70 15.12 -0.85
CA PHE A 144 3.77 14.58 0.16
C PHE A 144 3.92 15.30 1.49
N LEU A 145 2.79 15.65 2.11
CA LEU A 145 2.66 15.96 3.53
C LEU A 145 1.92 14.79 4.18
N ASP A 146 2.67 13.88 4.80
CA ASP A 146 2.15 12.64 5.37
C ASP A 146 2.34 12.52 6.87
N ASN A 147 2.70 13.64 7.52
CA ASN A 147 2.91 13.73 8.94
C ASN A 147 2.54 15.14 9.45
N THR A 148 2.47 15.32 10.77
CA THR A 148 2.22 16.61 11.45
C THR A 148 3.50 17.20 12.06
N ASP A 149 4.66 16.78 11.61
CA ASP A 149 5.96 17.35 12.00
C ASP A 149 6.19 18.69 11.29
N PRO A 150 6.29 19.83 12.03
CA PRO A 150 6.46 21.15 11.43
C PRO A 150 7.74 21.27 10.60
N ASP A 151 8.87 20.72 11.08
CA ASP A 151 10.14 20.76 10.32
C ASP A 151 10.03 19.99 9.00
N GLY A 152 9.38 18.84 9.03
CA GLY A 152 9.10 18.06 7.83
C GLY A 152 8.20 18.81 6.83
N ILE A 153 7.19 19.51 7.31
CA ILE A 153 6.31 20.35 6.49
C ILE A 153 7.10 21.50 5.88
N ASP A 154 7.88 22.24 6.67
CA ASP A 154 8.72 23.36 6.21
C ASP A 154 9.69 22.92 5.10
N ARG A 155 10.33 21.75 5.26
CA ARG A 155 11.22 21.20 4.23
C ARG A 155 10.49 20.90 2.91
N VAL A 156 9.31 20.33 2.94
CA VAL A 156 8.52 20.05 1.74
C VAL A 156 8.09 21.37 1.09
N MET A 157 7.60 22.33 1.87
CA MET A 157 7.19 23.65 1.35
C MET A 157 8.38 24.42 0.76
N ALA A 158 9.55 24.38 1.39
CA ALA A 158 10.77 24.97 0.86
C ALA A 158 11.24 24.31 -0.46
N GLN A 159 11.09 22.99 -0.60
CA GLN A 159 11.38 22.27 -1.84
C GLN A 159 10.42 22.65 -2.99
N ILE A 160 9.17 22.95 -2.67
CA ILE A 160 8.19 23.43 -3.63
C ILE A 160 8.52 24.86 -4.05
N GLY A 161 8.85 25.74 -3.09
CA GLY A 161 9.26 27.11 -3.33
C GLY A 161 8.31 27.87 -4.27
N ASP A 162 8.87 28.53 -5.29
CA ASP A 162 8.13 29.31 -6.27
C ASP A 162 7.13 28.50 -7.12
N GLU A 163 7.30 27.15 -7.20
CA GLU A 163 6.35 26.28 -7.88
C GLU A 163 5.01 26.15 -7.14
N LEU A 164 4.88 26.73 -5.93
CA LEU A 164 3.61 26.74 -5.21
C LEU A 164 2.48 27.35 -6.04
N ALA A 165 2.79 28.38 -6.83
CA ALA A 165 1.85 29.05 -7.73
C ALA A 165 1.31 28.16 -8.88
N THR A 166 1.98 27.01 -9.14
CA THR A 166 1.58 26.00 -10.14
C THR A 166 1.42 24.61 -9.52
N THR A 167 1.29 24.54 -8.20
CA THR A 167 1.06 23.29 -7.46
C THR A 167 -0.43 23.04 -7.27
N LEU A 168 -0.88 21.81 -7.61
CA LEU A 168 -2.21 21.29 -7.32
C LEU A 168 -2.15 20.50 -6.02
N THR A 169 -2.96 20.85 -5.02
CA THR A 169 -2.99 20.15 -3.72
C THR A 169 -4.16 19.18 -3.66
N ILE A 170 -3.88 17.90 -3.38
CA ILE A 170 -4.89 16.85 -3.16
C ILE A 170 -4.94 16.55 -1.66
N VAL A 171 -6.04 16.86 -1.00
CA VAL A 171 -6.26 16.53 0.41
C VAL A 171 -7.08 15.25 0.49
N ILE A 172 -6.52 14.22 1.13
CA ILE A 172 -7.10 12.88 1.18
C ILE A 172 -7.42 12.48 2.62
N SER A 173 -8.70 12.49 2.98
CA SER A 173 -9.17 12.06 4.30
C SER A 173 -10.61 11.57 4.23
N LYS A 174 -10.86 10.30 4.57
CA LYS A 174 -12.20 9.69 4.52
C LYS A 174 -13.21 10.43 5.42
N SER A 175 -12.85 10.68 6.67
CA SER A 175 -13.72 11.38 7.63
C SER A 175 -13.58 12.92 7.58
N GLY A 176 -12.47 13.43 7.05
CA GLY A 176 -12.08 14.83 7.18
C GLY A 176 -11.53 15.21 8.57
N GLY A 177 -11.74 14.35 9.58
CA GLY A 177 -11.33 14.60 10.96
C GLY A 177 -9.95 14.08 11.37
N THR A 178 -9.21 13.41 10.45
CA THR A 178 -7.86 12.92 10.72
C THR A 178 -6.92 14.10 10.98
N LYS A 179 -6.37 14.16 12.20
CA LYS A 179 -5.63 15.36 12.68
C LYS A 179 -4.40 15.68 11.84
N GLU A 180 -3.63 14.67 11.48
CA GLU A 180 -2.41 14.83 10.68
C GLU A 180 -2.74 15.44 9.30
N THR A 181 -3.74 14.91 8.61
CA THR A 181 -4.17 15.44 7.31
C THR A 181 -4.75 16.85 7.44
N ARG A 182 -5.58 17.10 8.47
CA ARG A 182 -6.14 18.42 8.73
C ARG A 182 -5.03 19.45 9.01
N ASN A 183 -4.05 19.10 9.83
CA ASN A 183 -2.93 19.98 10.15
C ASN A 183 -2.11 20.30 8.90
N GLY A 184 -1.71 19.29 8.12
CA GLY A 184 -0.98 19.50 6.86
C GLY A 184 -1.77 20.33 5.85
N MET A 185 -3.11 20.18 5.78
CA MET A 185 -3.97 21.03 4.95
C MET A 185 -3.92 22.49 5.41
N LEU A 186 -4.04 22.77 6.71
CA LEU A 186 -4.01 24.13 7.26
C LEU A 186 -2.66 24.81 7.08
N GLU A 187 -1.56 24.06 7.23
CA GLU A 187 -0.21 24.54 6.96
C GLU A 187 -0.03 24.87 5.47
N ALA A 188 -0.48 23.99 4.57
CA ALA A 188 -0.47 24.26 3.14
C ALA A 188 -1.32 25.51 2.80
N GLU A 189 -2.57 25.60 3.29
CA GLU A 189 -3.44 26.75 3.08
C GLU A 189 -2.78 28.06 3.54
N THR A 190 -2.10 28.02 4.69
CA THR A 190 -1.36 29.17 5.24
C THR A 190 -0.23 29.59 4.30
N ALA A 191 0.52 28.63 3.74
CA ALA A 191 1.59 28.91 2.77
C ALA A 191 1.05 29.53 1.47
N TYR A 192 -0.06 29.00 0.93
CA TYR A 192 -0.73 29.59 -0.25
C TYR A 192 -1.17 31.02 0.04
N LYS A 193 -1.79 31.26 1.18
CA LYS A 193 -2.22 32.60 1.59
C LYS A 193 -1.04 33.57 1.74
N ALA A 194 0.06 33.14 2.35
CA ALA A 194 1.28 33.93 2.49
C ALA A 194 1.89 34.31 1.12
N ALA A 195 1.76 33.41 0.11
CA ALA A 195 2.14 33.66 -1.27
C ALA A 195 1.11 34.50 -2.07
N GLY A 196 0.03 34.97 -1.45
CA GLY A 196 -1.02 35.72 -2.12
C GLY A 196 -1.90 34.87 -3.06
N LEU A 197 -1.94 33.57 -2.86
CA LEU A 197 -2.69 32.60 -3.68
C LEU A 197 -3.99 32.19 -2.99
N ASP A 198 -5.03 31.94 -3.78
CA ASP A 198 -6.29 31.35 -3.32
C ASP A 198 -6.19 29.83 -3.32
N PHE A 199 -6.09 29.24 -2.13
CA PHE A 199 -5.97 27.78 -1.96
C PHE A 199 -7.09 27.01 -2.66
N ALA A 200 -8.32 27.53 -2.64
CA ALA A 200 -9.47 26.88 -3.28
C ALA A 200 -9.30 26.64 -4.79
N LYS A 201 -8.53 27.50 -5.45
CA LYS A 201 -8.18 27.37 -6.88
C LYS A 201 -7.10 26.35 -7.17
N HIS A 202 -6.51 25.79 -6.13
CA HIS A 202 -5.42 24.81 -6.19
C HIS A 202 -5.78 23.50 -5.49
N ALA A 203 -6.95 23.40 -4.87
CA ALA A 203 -7.29 22.30 -3.99
C ALA A 203 -8.33 21.34 -4.59
N VAL A 204 -8.09 20.04 -4.34
CA VAL A 204 -8.98 18.92 -4.66
C VAL A 204 -9.14 18.07 -3.41
N ALA A 205 -10.35 17.62 -3.10
CA ALA A 205 -10.60 16.70 -1.99
C ALA A 205 -10.84 15.27 -2.49
N VAL A 206 -10.27 14.29 -1.77
CA VAL A 206 -10.67 12.88 -1.88
C VAL A 206 -11.19 12.47 -0.51
N THR A 207 -12.51 12.30 -0.38
CA THR A 207 -13.15 12.25 0.94
C THR A 207 -14.50 11.51 0.90
N GLY A 208 -14.99 11.09 2.07
CA GLY A 208 -16.34 10.53 2.21
C GLY A 208 -17.41 11.60 2.00
N VAL A 209 -18.48 11.25 1.30
CA VAL A 209 -19.63 12.13 1.09
C VAL A 209 -20.24 12.53 2.43
N GLY A 210 -20.47 13.84 2.63
CA GLY A 210 -21.00 14.40 3.86
C GLY A 210 -20.00 14.50 5.02
N SER A 211 -18.73 14.16 4.81
CA SER A 211 -17.66 14.28 5.80
C SER A 211 -17.35 15.76 6.14
N GLU A 212 -16.51 15.98 7.16
CA GLU A 212 -16.03 17.34 7.49
C GLU A 212 -15.27 17.97 6.31
N LEU A 213 -14.41 17.21 5.63
CA LEU A 213 -13.66 17.70 4.49
C LEU A 213 -14.56 17.96 3.27
N ASP A 214 -15.58 17.11 3.03
CA ASP A 214 -16.54 17.31 1.96
C ASP A 214 -17.32 18.63 2.14
N LYS A 215 -17.81 18.88 3.35
CA LYS A 215 -18.50 20.14 3.70
C LYS A 215 -17.57 21.34 3.57
N HIS A 216 -16.35 21.24 4.10
CA HIS A 216 -15.35 22.31 4.03
C HIS A 216 -14.99 22.66 2.59
N SER A 217 -14.62 21.68 1.79
CA SER A 217 -14.23 21.89 0.39
C SER A 217 -15.38 22.42 -0.48
N THR A 218 -16.62 22.01 -0.18
CA THR A 218 -17.82 22.56 -0.84
C THR A 218 -18.02 24.02 -0.48
N ALA A 219 -17.96 24.36 0.81
CA ALA A 219 -18.17 25.74 1.29
C ALA A 219 -17.08 26.69 0.78
N GLN A 220 -15.84 26.22 0.64
CA GLN A 220 -14.72 27.00 0.14
C GLN A 220 -14.62 27.03 -1.41
N GLY A 221 -15.45 26.27 -2.13
CA GLY A 221 -15.47 26.27 -3.59
C GLY A 221 -14.20 25.66 -4.21
N TRP A 222 -13.69 24.55 -3.67
CA TRP A 222 -12.54 23.84 -4.23
C TRP A 222 -12.80 23.34 -5.66
N LEU A 223 -11.75 23.08 -6.43
CA LEU A 223 -11.82 22.69 -7.84
C LEU A 223 -12.73 21.49 -8.11
N THR A 224 -12.60 20.44 -7.31
CA THR A 224 -13.46 19.25 -7.37
C THR A 224 -13.29 18.37 -6.14
N ARG A 225 -14.17 17.35 -6.04
CA ARG A 225 -14.13 16.33 -4.98
C ARG A 225 -14.33 14.96 -5.60
N PHE A 226 -13.62 13.94 -5.06
CA PHE A 226 -13.77 12.54 -5.41
C PHE A 226 -14.18 11.72 -4.18
N PRO A 227 -15.07 10.74 -4.33
CA PRO A 227 -15.59 9.99 -3.19
C PRO A 227 -14.58 9.01 -2.62
N MET A 228 -14.64 8.83 -1.30
CA MET A 228 -14.10 7.66 -0.58
C MET A 228 -15.27 6.91 0.04
N TRP A 229 -15.40 5.64 -0.31
CA TRP A 229 -16.52 4.81 0.11
C TRP A 229 -16.27 4.10 1.44
N ASP A 230 -17.33 3.83 2.19
CA ASP A 230 -17.24 3.12 3.47
C ASP A 230 -16.77 1.68 3.35
N TRP A 231 -17.11 1.05 2.24
CA TRP A 231 -16.71 -0.31 1.90
C TRP A 231 -15.25 -0.42 1.37
N VAL A 232 -14.49 0.67 1.33
CA VAL A 232 -13.05 0.67 1.04
C VAL A 232 -12.29 1.04 2.30
N GLY A 233 -11.46 0.12 2.81
CA GLY A 233 -10.55 0.36 3.92
C GLY A 233 -9.38 1.27 3.51
N GLY A 234 -8.80 2.02 4.47
CA GLY A 234 -7.67 2.92 4.20
C GLY A 234 -6.49 2.21 3.52
N ARG A 235 -6.05 1.08 4.06
CA ARG A 235 -4.90 0.30 3.55
C ARG A 235 -5.14 -0.41 2.21
N THR A 236 -6.40 -0.51 1.77
CA THR A 236 -6.81 -1.11 0.50
C THR A 236 -7.40 -0.08 -0.47
N SER A 237 -7.20 1.23 -0.23
CA SER A 237 -7.79 2.31 -1.01
C SER A 237 -6.95 2.72 -2.24
N LEU A 238 -5.78 2.14 -2.45
CA LEU A 238 -4.84 2.56 -3.49
C LEU A 238 -5.45 2.56 -4.90
N MET A 239 -6.37 1.65 -5.19
CA MET A 239 -7.05 1.53 -6.49
C MET A 239 -8.32 2.38 -6.62
N SER A 240 -8.70 3.15 -5.59
CA SER A 240 -9.71 4.22 -5.66
C SER A 240 -9.08 5.55 -6.09
N ALA A 241 -9.87 6.64 -6.08
CA ALA A 241 -9.38 7.99 -6.35
C ALA A 241 -8.20 8.40 -5.42
N VAL A 242 -8.05 7.74 -4.26
CA VAL A 242 -6.92 7.93 -3.32
C VAL A 242 -5.56 7.74 -4.01
N GLY A 243 -5.40 6.70 -4.80
CA GLY A 243 -4.15 6.45 -5.52
C GLY A 243 -4.21 6.80 -7.00
N THR A 244 -5.37 6.56 -7.64
CA THR A 244 -5.49 6.70 -9.09
C THR A 244 -5.43 8.17 -9.56
N LEU A 245 -5.89 9.13 -8.74
CA LEU A 245 -5.83 10.55 -9.10
C LEU A 245 -4.38 11.05 -9.17
N ALA A 246 -3.60 10.84 -8.11
CA ALA A 246 -2.19 11.24 -8.09
C ALA A 246 -1.38 10.50 -9.16
N ALA A 247 -1.65 9.21 -9.38
CA ALA A 247 -1.01 8.41 -10.42
C ALA A 247 -1.30 8.95 -11.83
N ALA A 248 -2.57 9.23 -12.14
CA ALA A 248 -2.98 9.80 -13.43
C ALA A 248 -2.33 11.16 -13.69
N LEU A 249 -2.30 12.05 -12.68
CA LEU A 249 -1.65 13.36 -12.79
C LEU A 249 -0.13 13.26 -13.05
N GLN A 250 0.52 12.21 -12.58
CA GLN A 250 1.92 11.91 -12.87
C GLN A 250 2.14 11.22 -14.22
N GLY A 251 1.08 10.94 -14.99
CA GLY A 251 1.16 10.26 -16.28
C GLY A 251 1.32 8.74 -16.18
N VAL A 252 0.99 8.13 -15.06
CA VAL A 252 0.93 6.67 -14.91
C VAL A 252 -0.29 6.15 -15.67
N ASP A 253 -0.13 5.04 -16.41
CA ASP A 253 -1.24 4.33 -17.02
C ASP A 253 -2.07 3.60 -15.94
N VAL A 254 -3.07 4.32 -15.42
CA VAL A 254 -3.98 3.82 -14.37
C VAL A 254 -4.79 2.62 -14.86
N LEU A 255 -5.16 2.57 -16.13
CA LEU A 255 -5.95 1.45 -16.65
C LEU A 255 -5.10 0.16 -16.67
N GLN A 256 -3.83 0.24 -17.05
CA GLN A 256 -2.91 -0.89 -16.95
C GLN A 256 -2.64 -1.30 -15.50
N PHE A 257 -2.54 -0.33 -14.59
CA PHE A 257 -2.38 -0.60 -13.16
C PHE A 257 -3.56 -1.41 -12.60
N LEU A 258 -4.79 -0.99 -12.88
CA LEU A 258 -5.99 -1.71 -12.46
C LEU A 258 -6.14 -3.06 -13.18
N ALA A 259 -5.82 -3.12 -14.49
CA ALA A 259 -5.86 -4.35 -15.27
C ALA A 259 -4.91 -5.43 -14.72
N GLY A 260 -3.72 -5.05 -14.25
CA GLY A 260 -2.79 -5.98 -13.64
C GLY A 260 -3.35 -6.65 -12.38
N ALA A 261 -3.98 -5.88 -11.50
CA ALA A 261 -4.62 -6.41 -10.30
C ALA A 261 -5.84 -7.28 -10.65
N ALA A 262 -6.66 -6.85 -11.61
CA ALA A 262 -7.80 -7.64 -12.10
C ALA A 262 -7.35 -8.97 -12.70
N ALA A 263 -6.26 -8.98 -13.46
CA ALA A 263 -5.69 -10.19 -14.04
C ALA A 263 -5.19 -11.17 -12.95
N MET A 264 -4.52 -10.67 -11.92
CA MET A 264 -4.10 -11.48 -10.77
C MET A 264 -5.31 -12.03 -10.01
N ASP A 265 -6.39 -11.27 -9.86
CA ASP A 265 -7.62 -11.76 -9.24
C ASP A 265 -8.26 -12.91 -10.03
N VAL A 266 -8.24 -12.87 -11.34
CA VAL A 266 -8.74 -13.97 -12.19
C VAL A 266 -7.96 -15.25 -11.88
N GLU A 267 -6.63 -15.16 -11.78
CA GLU A 267 -5.77 -16.30 -11.51
C GLU A 267 -5.92 -16.82 -10.06
N THR A 268 -6.23 -15.95 -9.11
CA THR A 268 -6.22 -16.30 -7.67
C THR A 268 -7.61 -16.46 -7.06
N ARG A 269 -8.69 -16.27 -7.83
CA ARG A 269 -10.07 -16.38 -7.30
C ARG A 269 -10.48 -17.83 -7.04
N GLN A 270 -10.23 -18.76 -7.95
CA GLN A 270 -10.79 -20.10 -7.91
C GLN A 270 -9.79 -21.24 -8.27
N ARG A 271 -8.51 -20.96 -8.44
CA ARG A 271 -7.52 -22.02 -8.70
C ARG A 271 -7.40 -22.96 -7.49
N PRO A 272 -7.12 -24.24 -7.72
CA PRO A 272 -6.73 -25.15 -6.64
C PRO A 272 -5.62 -24.55 -5.77
N ALA A 273 -5.66 -24.78 -4.46
CA ALA A 273 -4.71 -24.16 -3.52
C ALA A 273 -3.24 -24.33 -3.90
N ILE A 274 -2.89 -25.50 -4.45
CA ILE A 274 -1.51 -25.80 -4.90
C ILE A 274 -1.06 -25.00 -6.13
N GLU A 275 -2.00 -24.39 -6.86
CA GLU A 275 -1.75 -23.55 -8.03
C GLU A 275 -2.13 -22.09 -7.82
N ASN A 276 -2.67 -21.74 -6.65
CA ASN A 276 -3.14 -20.42 -6.32
C ASN A 276 -2.07 -19.62 -5.58
N ALA A 277 -1.43 -18.67 -6.25
CA ALA A 277 -0.32 -17.91 -5.68
C ALA A 277 -0.67 -17.16 -4.39
N ALA A 278 -1.88 -16.61 -4.27
CA ALA A 278 -2.31 -15.90 -3.06
C ALA A 278 -2.56 -16.88 -1.89
N MET A 279 -3.16 -18.05 -2.16
CA MET A 279 -3.34 -19.09 -1.16
C MET A 279 -1.99 -19.71 -0.77
N LEU A 280 -1.06 -19.89 -1.72
CA LEU A 280 0.29 -20.37 -1.42
C LEU A 280 1.04 -19.40 -0.50
N LEU A 281 0.96 -18.08 -0.74
CA LEU A 281 1.51 -17.09 0.19
C LEU A 281 0.90 -17.22 1.58
N ALA A 282 -0.44 -17.23 1.68
CA ALA A 282 -1.14 -17.34 2.95
C ALA A 282 -0.79 -18.62 3.73
N LEU A 283 -0.72 -19.77 3.05
CA LEU A 283 -0.33 -21.05 3.64
C LEU A 283 1.14 -21.05 4.09
N MET A 284 2.05 -20.48 3.31
CA MET A 284 3.47 -20.41 3.71
C MET A 284 3.68 -19.45 4.89
N TRP A 285 2.96 -18.33 4.94
CA TRP A 285 2.96 -17.44 6.12
C TRP A 285 2.41 -18.15 7.35
N HIS A 286 1.30 -18.89 7.19
CA HIS A 286 0.73 -19.69 8.27
C HIS A 286 1.71 -20.76 8.76
N GLN A 287 2.36 -21.46 7.84
CA GLN A 287 3.32 -22.52 8.17
C GLN A 287 4.57 -21.97 8.86
N ALA A 288 5.18 -20.92 8.31
CA ALA A 288 6.36 -20.29 8.89
C ALA A 288 6.07 -19.72 10.30
N GLY A 289 4.94 -19.06 10.47
CA GLY A 289 4.48 -18.47 11.72
C GLY A 289 3.73 -19.43 12.65
N LYS A 290 3.56 -20.71 12.28
CA LYS A 290 2.79 -21.72 13.00
C LYS A 290 1.34 -21.29 13.30
N GLY A 291 0.74 -20.50 12.40
CA GLY A 291 -0.59 -19.93 12.58
C GLY A 291 -0.70 -18.87 13.69
N GLN A 292 0.44 -18.37 14.21
CA GLN A 292 0.52 -17.42 15.32
C GLN A 292 1.42 -16.21 15.00
N GLY A 293 1.90 -16.09 13.76
CA GLY A 293 2.80 -14.99 13.38
C GLY A 293 4.19 -15.02 14.04
N LEU A 294 4.72 -16.19 14.40
CA LEU A 294 6.00 -16.33 15.11
C LEU A 294 7.23 -15.99 14.27
N LYS A 295 7.07 -15.74 12.96
CA LYS A 295 8.15 -15.30 12.08
C LYS A 295 7.76 -14.04 11.33
N ASP A 296 8.72 -13.14 11.22
CA ASP A 296 8.62 -11.90 10.46
C ASP A 296 8.76 -12.15 8.96
N MET A 297 8.13 -11.33 8.14
CA MET A 297 8.29 -11.32 6.69
C MET A 297 9.33 -10.28 6.27
N VAL A 298 10.45 -10.75 5.71
CA VAL A 298 11.47 -9.87 5.12
C VAL A 298 11.19 -9.75 3.62
N VAL A 299 10.90 -8.56 3.14
CA VAL A 299 10.60 -8.30 1.72
C VAL A 299 11.84 -7.74 1.03
N LEU A 300 12.42 -8.49 0.10
CA LEU A 300 13.65 -8.14 -0.63
C LEU A 300 13.41 -8.07 -2.14
N PRO A 301 12.92 -6.94 -2.66
CA PRO A 301 12.87 -6.73 -4.10
C PRO A 301 14.26 -6.39 -4.64
N TYR A 302 14.67 -7.08 -5.70
CA TYR A 302 15.90 -6.76 -6.44
C TYR A 302 15.59 -5.81 -7.59
N LYS A 303 15.08 -4.65 -7.20
CA LYS A 303 14.72 -3.52 -8.07
C LYS A 303 14.60 -2.25 -7.25
N ASP A 304 15.42 -1.25 -7.50
CA ASP A 304 15.45 0.00 -6.73
C ASP A 304 14.09 0.69 -6.67
N ARG A 305 13.37 0.69 -7.77
CA ARG A 305 12.02 1.30 -7.85
C ARG A 305 10.97 0.63 -6.96
N LEU A 306 11.25 -0.56 -6.39
CA LEU A 306 10.39 -1.25 -5.42
C LEU A 306 10.82 -1.05 -3.95
N VAL A 307 11.73 -0.13 -3.65
CA VAL A 307 12.23 0.10 -2.27
C VAL A 307 11.10 0.40 -1.27
N LEU A 308 10.03 1.04 -1.71
CA LEU A 308 8.87 1.36 -0.86
C LEU A 308 7.85 0.22 -0.77
N PHE A 309 8.06 -0.91 -1.44
CA PHE A 309 7.09 -1.99 -1.46
C PHE A 309 6.91 -2.63 -0.07
N SER A 310 8.01 -2.84 0.68
CA SER A 310 7.91 -3.34 2.06
C SER A 310 7.19 -2.35 2.97
N LYS A 311 7.43 -1.03 2.82
CA LYS A 311 6.75 0.02 3.58
C LYS A 311 5.23 0.03 3.32
N TYR A 312 4.81 -0.17 2.07
CA TYR A 312 3.41 -0.36 1.72
C TYR A 312 2.83 -1.62 2.37
N LEU A 313 3.56 -2.74 2.31
CA LEU A 313 3.15 -4.00 2.90
C LEU A 313 3.12 -3.96 4.43
N GLN A 314 3.92 -3.11 5.09
CA GLN A 314 3.78 -2.88 6.53
C GLN A 314 2.35 -2.53 6.89
N GLN A 315 1.75 -1.57 6.20
CA GLN A 315 0.36 -1.22 6.47
C GLN A 315 -0.59 -2.33 6.01
N LEU A 316 -0.47 -2.81 4.78
CA LEU A 316 -1.39 -3.81 4.24
C LEU A 316 -1.42 -5.08 5.09
N VAL A 317 -0.26 -5.60 5.50
CA VAL A 317 -0.15 -6.87 6.24
C VAL A 317 -0.32 -6.64 7.73
N MET A 318 0.48 -5.74 8.35
CA MET A 318 0.53 -5.61 9.80
C MET A 318 -0.77 -5.04 10.38
N GLU A 319 -1.35 -4.03 9.74
CA GLU A 319 -2.62 -3.43 10.20
C GLU A 319 -3.81 -4.37 9.95
N SER A 320 -3.77 -5.20 8.89
CA SER A 320 -4.80 -6.21 8.62
C SER A 320 -4.73 -7.40 9.56
N LEU A 321 -3.53 -7.91 9.85
CA LEU A 321 -3.33 -9.18 10.56
C LEU A 321 -3.00 -8.99 12.04
N GLY A 322 -2.55 -7.79 12.48
CA GLY A 322 -2.32 -7.48 13.89
C GLY A 322 -3.65 -7.38 14.64
N LYS A 323 -4.09 -8.48 15.25
CA LYS A 323 -5.38 -8.59 15.94
C LYS A 323 -5.23 -9.28 17.29
N GLU A 324 -5.78 -8.66 18.33
CA GLU A 324 -5.83 -9.25 19.67
C GLU A 324 -6.81 -10.42 19.72
N HIS A 325 -7.98 -10.28 19.09
CA HIS A 325 -9.06 -11.26 19.14
C HIS A 325 -9.34 -11.90 17.79
N ASP A 326 -9.77 -13.17 17.81
CA ASP A 326 -10.37 -13.82 16.64
C ASP A 326 -11.86 -13.44 16.50
N LEU A 327 -12.49 -13.91 15.42
CA LEU A 327 -13.92 -13.68 15.16
C LEU A 327 -14.86 -14.30 16.20
N ASN A 328 -14.38 -15.21 17.05
CA ASN A 328 -15.11 -15.81 18.16
C ASN A 328 -14.88 -15.08 19.50
N GLY A 329 -14.04 -14.04 19.51
CA GLY A 329 -13.67 -13.27 20.70
C GLY A 329 -12.56 -13.88 21.55
N ALA A 330 -11.91 -14.95 21.09
CA ALA A 330 -10.76 -15.53 21.78
C ALA A 330 -9.51 -14.66 21.60
N VAL A 331 -8.70 -14.48 22.65
CA VAL A 331 -7.42 -13.78 22.57
C VAL A 331 -6.41 -14.63 21.80
N VAL A 332 -5.94 -14.12 20.66
CA VAL A 332 -5.03 -14.83 19.75
C VAL A 332 -3.72 -14.07 19.50
N ASN A 333 -3.70 -12.75 19.68
CA ASN A 333 -2.54 -11.88 19.42
C ASN A 333 -1.85 -12.17 18.08
N GLN A 334 -2.64 -12.17 17.00
CA GLN A 334 -2.17 -12.42 15.64
C GLN A 334 -1.35 -11.24 15.09
N GLY A 335 -0.46 -11.53 14.14
CA GLY A 335 0.28 -10.53 13.38
C GLY A 335 1.48 -11.12 12.69
N ILE A 336 1.95 -10.48 11.64
CA ILE A 336 3.21 -10.78 10.94
C ILE A 336 3.93 -9.45 10.76
N ALA A 337 5.07 -9.26 11.42
CA ALA A 337 5.88 -8.07 11.19
C ALA A 337 6.50 -8.10 9.79
N VAL A 338 6.58 -6.93 9.14
CA VAL A 338 7.11 -6.78 7.79
C VAL A 338 8.23 -5.76 7.81
N TYR A 339 9.38 -6.10 7.24
CA TYR A 339 10.47 -5.18 7.01
C TYR A 339 11.26 -5.55 5.76
N GLY A 340 12.24 -4.75 5.40
CA GLY A 340 13.07 -4.90 4.23
C GLY A 340 13.05 -3.65 3.38
N ASN A 341 14.04 -3.48 2.51
CA ASN A 341 14.14 -2.34 1.61
C ASN A 341 14.36 -2.83 0.17
N LYS A 342 15.61 -3.15 -0.19
CA LYS A 342 15.96 -3.64 -1.53
C LYS A 342 17.28 -4.44 -1.55
N GLY A 343 17.34 -5.47 -2.35
CA GLY A 343 18.62 -6.07 -2.75
C GLY A 343 19.29 -5.21 -3.86
N SER A 344 20.61 -5.09 -3.90
CA SER A 344 21.60 -5.73 -3.02
C SER A 344 22.00 -4.84 -1.82
N THR A 345 21.41 -3.66 -1.67
CA THR A 345 21.73 -2.71 -0.59
C THR A 345 21.60 -3.36 0.78
N ASP A 346 20.55 -4.15 1.01
CA ASP A 346 20.28 -4.80 2.28
C ASP A 346 21.29 -5.89 2.64
N GLN A 347 22.06 -6.39 1.66
CA GLN A 347 23.20 -7.28 1.91
C GLN A 347 24.31 -6.59 2.73
N HIS A 348 24.42 -5.26 2.59
CA HIS A 348 25.36 -4.43 3.32
C HIS A 348 24.77 -3.79 4.58
N ALA A 349 23.52 -4.15 4.93
CA ALA A 349 22.85 -3.64 6.12
C ALA A 349 22.55 -4.74 7.15
N TYR A 350 21.76 -5.76 6.80
CA TYR A 350 21.27 -6.73 7.79
C TYR A 350 21.25 -8.20 7.31
N VAL A 351 21.66 -8.52 6.08
CA VAL A 351 21.68 -9.91 5.61
C VAL A 351 22.63 -10.78 6.45
N GLN A 352 23.65 -10.20 7.09
CA GLN A 352 24.46 -10.88 8.11
C GLN A 352 23.59 -11.46 9.23
N GLN A 353 22.66 -10.66 9.78
CA GLN A 353 21.70 -11.09 10.81
C GLN A 353 20.79 -12.21 10.27
N LEU A 354 20.27 -12.07 9.04
CA LEU A 354 19.40 -13.07 8.44
C LEU A 354 20.11 -14.42 8.29
N ARG A 355 21.38 -14.42 7.88
CA ARG A 355 22.12 -15.64 7.64
C ARG A 355 22.59 -16.33 8.91
N ASP A 356 23.22 -15.60 9.82
CA ASP A 356 23.94 -16.16 10.96
C ASP A 356 23.27 -15.87 12.32
N GLY A 357 22.26 -14.99 12.37
CA GLY A 357 21.51 -14.64 13.58
C GLY A 357 20.30 -15.53 13.86
N VAL A 358 19.35 -15.00 14.63
CA VAL A 358 18.11 -15.70 15.02
C VAL A 358 17.24 -16.04 13.80
N ASN A 359 16.72 -17.26 13.74
CA ASN A 359 15.83 -17.72 12.67
C ASN A 359 14.35 -17.43 13.01
N ASN A 360 14.00 -16.15 13.16
CA ASN A 360 12.65 -15.67 13.44
C ASN A 360 11.97 -15.00 12.25
N PHE A 361 12.36 -15.35 11.03
CA PHE A 361 11.87 -14.73 9.81
C PHE A 361 11.75 -15.74 8.65
N PHE A 362 11.09 -15.32 7.59
CA PHE A 362 11.18 -15.88 6.24
C PHE A 362 11.34 -14.72 5.24
N VAL A 363 11.97 -14.99 4.10
CA VAL A 363 12.22 -13.96 3.08
C VAL A 363 11.26 -14.10 1.91
N THR A 364 10.67 -13.00 1.47
CA THR A 364 9.96 -12.89 0.20
C THR A 364 10.84 -12.11 -0.78
N PHE A 365 11.55 -12.82 -1.65
CA PHE A 365 12.30 -12.22 -2.75
C PHE A 365 11.35 -11.80 -3.87
N ILE A 366 11.58 -10.61 -4.45
CA ILE A 366 10.90 -10.18 -5.68
C ILE A 366 11.98 -10.02 -6.77
N GLU A 367 11.93 -10.92 -7.71
CA GLU A 367 12.79 -10.94 -8.90
C GLU A 367 12.10 -10.22 -10.05
N VAL A 368 12.80 -9.28 -10.68
CA VAL A 368 12.35 -8.59 -11.89
C VAL A 368 13.28 -9.00 -13.03
N ALA A 369 12.77 -9.74 -14.02
CA ALA A 369 13.59 -10.35 -15.06
C ALA A 369 14.25 -9.31 -15.97
N LYS A 370 13.52 -8.25 -16.37
CA LYS A 370 14.02 -7.17 -17.21
C LYS A 370 14.70 -6.10 -16.35
N SER A 371 15.99 -5.90 -16.57
CA SER A 371 16.80 -4.97 -15.78
C SER A 371 16.45 -3.50 -16.10
N ARG A 372 16.36 -3.12 -17.39
CA ARG A 372 16.04 -1.77 -17.88
C ARG A 372 15.53 -1.82 -19.32
N ASP A 373 15.00 -0.69 -19.81
CA ASP A 373 14.51 -0.55 -21.20
C ASP A 373 15.62 -0.18 -22.18
N THR A 374 16.66 0.50 -21.69
CA THR A 374 17.82 0.95 -22.50
C THR A 374 18.89 -0.12 -22.55
N ALA A 375 19.86 0.03 -23.47
CA ALA A 375 21.04 -0.80 -23.54
C ALA A 375 21.80 -0.82 -22.21
N SER A 376 22.31 -1.97 -21.84
CA SER A 376 23.11 -2.15 -20.63
C SER A 376 24.61 -2.03 -20.97
N LEU A 377 25.35 -1.34 -20.11
CA LEU A 377 26.79 -1.28 -20.14
C LEU A 377 27.38 -2.59 -19.61
N GLU A 378 28.34 -3.18 -20.33
CA GLU A 378 29.22 -4.17 -19.77
C GLU A 378 30.19 -3.51 -18.77
N VAL A 379 30.15 -3.97 -17.53
CA VAL A 379 31.04 -3.48 -16.45
C VAL A 379 32.23 -4.38 -16.24
N ASP A 380 32.12 -5.65 -16.65
CA ASP A 380 33.18 -6.63 -16.81
C ASP A 380 32.95 -7.40 -18.12
N PRO A 381 33.96 -8.04 -18.72
CA PRO A 381 33.79 -8.78 -19.97
C PRO A 381 32.66 -9.83 -19.89
N GLY A 382 31.59 -9.61 -20.67
CA GLY A 382 30.42 -10.47 -20.73
C GLY A 382 29.38 -10.26 -19.62
N PHE A 383 29.57 -9.28 -18.71
CA PHE A 383 28.64 -9.04 -17.60
C PHE A 383 28.18 -7.58 -17.51
N THR A 384 26.89 -7.38 -17.35
CA THR A 384 26.25 -6.09 -17.10
C THR A 384 25.96 -5.89 -15.61
N THR A 385 25.64 -4.66 -15.20
CA THR A 385 25.13 -4.39 -13.84
C THR A 385 23.85 -5.19 -13.51
N GLY A 386 23.02 -5.48 -14.53
CA GLY A 386 21.84 -6.34 -14.38
C GLY A 386 22.19 -7.78 -14.02
N ASP A 387 23.24 -8.34 -14.68
CA ASP A 387 23.72 -9.69 -14.38
C ASP A 387 24.26 -9.79 -12.96
N TYR A 388 25.00 -8.77 -12.49
CA TYR A 388 25.44 -8.68 -11.10
C TYR A 388 24.26 -8.65 -10.12
N LEU A 389 23.25 -7.84 -10.38
CA LEU A 389 22.06 -7.76 -9.52
C LEU A 389 21.34 -9.11 -9.42
N GLN A 390 21.21 -9.82 -10.55
CA GLN A 390 20.63 -11.17 -10.59
C GLN A 390 21.53 -12.19 -9.88
N GLY A 391 22.85 -12.06 -10.03
CA GLY A 391 23.82 -12.86 -9.30
C GLY A 391 23.70 -12.69 -7.79
N PHE A 392 23.59 -11.46 -7.31
CA PHE A 392 23.39 -11.14 -5.89
C PHE A 392 22.08 -11.71 -5.34
N LEU A 393 20.98 -11.63 -6.09
CA LEU A 393 19.70 -12.27 -5.69
C LEU A 393 19.90 -13.78 -5.49
N ARG A 394 20.42 -14.45 -6.51
CA ARG A 394 20.61 -15.91 -6.48
C ARG A 394 21.62 -16.35 -5.43
N GLY A 395 22.69 -15.58 -5.27
CA GLY A 395 23.71 -15.82 -4.26
C GLY A 395 23.17 -15.68 -2.84
N THR A 396 22.45 -14.60 -2.54
CA THR A 396 21.81 -14.37 -1.22
C THR A 396 20.80 -15.47 -0.92
N ARG A 397 19.93 -15.79 -1.85
CA ARG A 397 18.93 -16.86 -1.69
C ARG A 397 19.58 -18.22 -1.42
N LYS A 398 20.68 -18.53 -2.12
CA LYS A 398 21.44 -19.76 -1.89
C LYS A 398 22.09 -19.76 -0.51
N ALA A 399 22.80 -18.70 -0.14
CA ALA A 399 23.49 -18.58 1.14
C ALA A 399 22.55 -18.65 2.34
N LEU A 400 21.33 -18.11 2.24
CA LEU A 400 20.28 -18.24 3.25
C LEU A 400 19.78 -19.69 3.32
N ALA A 401 19.50 -20.31 2.19
CA ALA A 401 19.01 -21.70 2.13
C ALA A 401 20.01 -22.70 2.73
N GLU A 402 21.32 -22.50 2.53
CA GLU A 402 22.39 -23.32 3.13
C GLU A 402 22.38 -23.31 4.67
N LYS A 403 21.78 -22.26 5.27
CA LYS A 403 21.58 -22.13 6.71
C LYS A 403 20.16 -22.48 7.16
N GLY A 404 19.37 -23.13 6.29
CA GLY A 404 17.99 -23.50 6.60
C GLY A 404 17.05 -22.30 6.77
N ARG A 405 17.37 -21.15 6.15
CA ARG A 405 16.51 -19.97 6.15
C ARG A 405 15.48 -20.10 5.04
N GLU A 406 14.23 -19.93 5.41
CA GLU A 406 13.07 -20.08 4.52
C GLU A 406 12.92 -18.91 3.58
N SER A 407 12.51 -19.18 2.34
CA SER A 407 12.22 -18.10 1.40
C SER A 407 11.18 -18.48 0.35
N ILE A 408 10.43 -17.46 -0.08
CA ILE A 408 9.53 -17.45 -1.23
C ILE A 408 10.19 -16.59 -2.30
N THR A 409 10.06 -16.95 -3.58
CA THR A 409 10.49 -16.07 -4.67
C THR A 409 9.29 -15.77 -5.57
N LEU A 410 8.99 -14.49 -5.75
CA LEU A 410 8.03 -13.99 -6.73
C LEU A 410 8.83 -13.45 -7.91
N THR A 411 8.51 -13.87 -9.14
CA THR A 411 9.16 -13.35 -10.34
C THR A 411 8.14 -12.65 -11.22
N ILE A 412 8.46 -11.42 -11.65
CA ILE A 412 7.71 -10.66 -12.63
C ILE A 412 8.60 -10.37 -13.86
N PRO A 413 8.03 -10.24 -15.08
CA PRO A 413 8.83 -10.03 -16.28
C PRO A 413 9.55 -8.69 -16.30
N GLU A 414 8.86 -7.63 -15.90
CA GLU A 414 9.37 -6.26 -15.81
C GLU A 414 8.57 -5.47 -14.77
N LEU A 415 9.05 -4.29 -14.38
CA LEU A 415 8.33 -3.39 -13.50
C LEU A 415 7.64 -2.29 -14.32
N ASN A 416 6.32 -2.35 -14.39
CA ASN A 416 5.44 -1.38 -15.03
C ASN A 416 4.11 -1.26 -14.25
N ALA A 417 3.16 -0.49 -14.75
CA ALA A 417 1.86 -0.31 -14.10
C ALA A 417 1.11 -1.63 -13.93
N PHE A 418 1.09 -2.46 -14.96
CA PHE A 418 0.40 -3.76 -14.93
C PHE A 418 1.00 -4.71 -13.87
N THR A 419 2.31 -4.87 -13.86
CA THR A 419 2.97 -5.81 -12.94
C THR A 419 2.98 -5.32 -11.49
N LEU A 420 3.02 -4.00 -11.25
CA LEU A 420 2.81 -3.47 -9.90
C LEU A 420 1.38 -3.72 -9.43
N GLY A 421 0.39 -3.51 -10.28
CA GLY A 421 -1.01 -3.86 -10.00
C GLY A 421 -1.18 -5.34 -9.66
N MET A 422 -0.53 -6.23 -10.42
CA MET A 422 -0.51 -7.67 -10.14
C MET A 422 0.02 -7.98 -8.74
N LEU A 423 1.15 -7.41 -8.35
CA LEU A 423 1.75 -7.65 -7.02
C LEU A 423 0.82 -7.16 -5.90
N ILE A 424 0.23 -5.99 -6.04
CA ILE A 424 -0.71 -5.44 -5.05
C ILE A 424 -1.94 -6.34 -4.92
N GLY A 425 -2.58 -6.72 -6.03
CA GLY A 425 -3.72 -7.63 -6.03
C GLY A 425 -3.41 -8.99 -5.39
N LEU A 426 -2.21 -9.53 -5.65
CA LEU A 426 -1.72 -10.76 -5.04
C LEU A 426 -1.65 -10.66 -3.51
N PHE A 427 -1.03 -9.60 -2.98
CA PHE A 427 -0.87 -9.44 -1.53
C PHE A 427 -2.19 -9.08 -0.83
N GLU A 428 -3.07 -8.30 -1.44
CA GLU A 428 -4.41 -8.02 -0.88
C GLU A 428 -5.20 -9.32 -0.70
N ARG A 429 -5.17 -10.21 -1.70
CA ARG A 429 -5.86 -11.51 -1.60
C ARG A 429 -5.18 -12.47 -0.63
N ALA A 430 -3.84 -12.50 -0.61
CA ALA A 430 -3.11 -13.32 0.35
C ALA A 430 -3.40 -12.93 1.81
N VAL A 431 -3.51 -11.64 2.10
CA VAL A 431 -3.91 -11.13 3.42
C VAL A 431 -5.32 -11.60 3.79
N SER A 432 -6.28 -11.52 2.87
CA SER A 432 -7.65 -11.98 3.11
C SER A 432 -7.72 -13.49 3.33
N PHE A 433 -6.99 -14.29 2.56
CA PHE A 433 -6.89 -15.73 2.79
C PHE A 433 -6.24 -16.06 4.13
N TYR A 434 -5.12 -15.41 4.46
CA TYR A 434 -4.46 -15.66 5.75
C TYR A 434 -5.39 -15.34 6.93
N ALA A 435 -6.07 -14.20 6.89
CA ALA A 435 -7.03 -13.83 7.93
C ALA A 435 -8.12 -14.87 8.13
N SER A 436 -8.65 -15.44 7.03
CA SER A 436 -9.62 -16.53 7.08
C SER A 436 -9.01 -17.82 7.66
N LEU A 437 -7.76 -18.17 7.28
CA LEU A 437 -7.07 -19.35 7.81
C LEU A 437 -6.88 -19.31 9.33
N VAL A 438 -6.71 -18.11 9.91
CA VAL A 438 -6.51 -17.90 11.35
C VAL A 438 -7.74 -17.29 12.06
N ASN A 439 -8.87 -17.19 11.35
CA ASN A 439 -10.18 -16.75 11.87
C ASN A 439 -10.18 -15.33 12.46
N ILE A 440 -9.57 -14.34 11.80
CA ILE A 440 -9.55 -12.94 12.26
C ILE A 440 -10.22 -11.98 11.28
N ASN A 441 -10.71 -10.82 11.78
CA ASN A 441 -11.17 -9.72 10.93
C ASN A 441 -9.98 -8.88 10.42
N ALA A 442 -9.68 -8.96 9.12
CA ALA A 442 -8.60 -8.20 8.49
C ALA A 442 -8.95 -6.73 8.19
N TYR A 443 -10.20 -6.29 8.37
CA TYR A 443 -10.73 -5.10 7.71
C TYR A 443 -11.00 -3.92 8.64
N HIS A 444 -10.76 -4.07 9.94
CA HIS A 444 -10.83 -3.01 10.95
C HIS A 444 -9.47 -2.75 11.61
N GLN A 445 -9.34 -1.72 12.42
CA GLN A 445 -8.08 -1.33 13.09
C GLN A 445 -8.31 -0.72 14.48
N PRO A 446 -8.82 -1.48 15.46
CA PRO A 446 -9.19 -0.93 16.79
C PRO A 446 -8.00 -0.36 17.58
N GLY A 447 -6.79 -0.91 17.41
CA GLY A 447 -5.60 -0.46 18.12
C GLY A 447 -5.18 0.99 17.83
N VAL A 448 -5.52 1.52 16.65
CA VAL A 448 -5.18 2.90 16.26
C VAL A 448 -6.01 3.93 17.05
N GLU A 449 -7.24 3.62 17.41
CA GLU A 449 -8.14 4.54 18.13
C GLU A 449 -7.66 4.82 19.58
N ALA A 450 -7.03 3.85 20.23
CA ALA A 450 -6.48 4.02 21.58
C ALA A 450 -5.41 5.14 21.64
N GLY A 451 -4.50 5.17 20.65
CA GLY A 451 -3.48 6.22 20.55
C GLY A 451 -4.08 7.61 20.30
N LYS A 452 -5.09 7.71 19.45
CA LYS A 452 -5.79 8.98 19.17
C LYS A 452 -6.47 9.54 20.42
N LYS A 453 -7.11 8.68 21.22
CA LYS A 453 -7.75 9.08 22.48
C LYS A 453 -6.72 9.61 23.46
N ALA A 454 -5.63 8.87 23.70
CA ALA A 454 -4.55 9.29 24.57
C ALA A 454 -3.90 10.63 24.15
N ALA A 455 -3.73 10.85 22.83
CA ALA A 455 -3.23 12.13 22.31
C ALA A 455 -4.21 13.29 22.60
N THR A 456 -5.52 13.05 22.48
CA THR A 456 -6.53 14.07 22.81
C THR A 456 -6.51 14.43 24.30
N ASP A 457 -6.36 13.44 25.18
CA ASP A 457 -6.25 13.66 26.62
C ASP A 457 -5.00 14.48 26.96
N PHE A 458 -3.85 14.15 26.35
CA PHE A 458 -2.62 14.92 26.50
C PHE A 458 -2.78 16.38 26.05
N LEU A 459 -3.36 16.62 24.87
CA LEU A 459 -3.58 17.98 24.35
C LEU A 459 -4.51 18.79 25.25
N THR A 460 -5.52 18.15 25.86
CA THR A 460 -6.41 18.79 26.81
C THR A 460 -5.67 19.22 28.07
N GLN A 461 -4.78 18.38 28.59
CA GLN A 461 -3.93 18.74 29.73
C GLN A 461 -2.94 19.84 29.35
N LEU A 462 -2.27 19.74 28.20
CA LEU A 462 -1.36 20.76 27.71
C LEU A 462 -2.03 22.14 27.59
N ALA A 463 -3.28 22.18 27.12
CA ALA A 463 -4.04 23.43 27.04
C ALA A 463 -4.28 24.06 28.44
N LYS A 464 -4.57 23.22 29.45
CA LYS A 464 -4.73 23.69 30.85
C LYS A 464 -3.41 24.24 31.40
N VAL A 465 -2.28 23.50 31.19
CA VAL A 465 -0.94 23.95 31.60
C VAL A 465 -0.59 25.28 30.95
N ARG A 466 -0.77 25.40 29.62
CA ARG A 466 -0.50 26.65 28.89
C ARG A 466 -1.34 27.82 29.39
N ALA A 467 -2.60 27.59 29.75
CA ALA A 467 -3.50 28.62 30.29
C ALA A 467 -3.08 29.04 31.72
N ALA A 468 -2.46 28.15 32.47
CA ALA A 468 -1.99 28.43 33.84
C ALA A 468 -0.58 29.04 33.91
N LEU A 469 0.22 28.94 32.83
CA LEU A 469 1.58 29.53 32.77
C LEU A 469 1.48 31.06 32.69
N THR A 470 2.37 31.72 33.43
CA THR A 470 2.57 33.16 33.44
C THR A 470 4.07 33.48 33.19
N ASP A 471 4.42 34.74 32.93
CA ASP A 471 5.77 35.18 32.67
C ASP A 471 6.74 34.91 33.85
N THR A 472 6.22 34.66 35.04
CA THR A 472 7.04 34.38 36.27
C THR A 472 7.41 32.90 36.43
N GLY A 473 6.95 32.02 35.55
CA GLY A 473 7.10 30.58 35.66
C GLY A 473 6.32 29.98 36.84
N ARG A 474 5.98 28.69 36.75
CA ARG A 474 5.32 27.92 37.81
C ARG A 474 5.87 26.50 37.86
N THR A 475 5.86 25.93 39.05
CA THR A 475 6.15 24.50 39.23
C THR A 475 4.93 23.63 38.80
N ALA A 476 5.16 22.33 38.63
CA ALA A 476 4.09 21.41 38.33
C ALA A 476 3.00 21.38 39.41
N ASP A 477 3.37 21.62 40.68
CA ASP A 477 2.42 21.63 41.78
C ASP A 477 1.59 22.93 41.87
N GLU A 478 2.00 23.98 41.14
CA GLU A 478 1.31 25.28 41.10
C GLU A 478 0.36 25.40 39.89
N VAL A 479 0.32 24.41 38.99
CA VAL A 479 -0.46 24.35 37.80
C VAL A 479 -1.57 23.28 37.89
#